data_4c7cfc36cfd680d1f90c6ceb9e09b835
#
_entry.id   4c7cfc36cfd680d1f90c6ceb9e09b835
#
_cell.length_a   1.000
_cell.length_b   1.000
_cell.length_c   1.000
_cell.angle_alpha   90.00
_cell.angle_beta   90.00
_cell.angle_gamma   90.00
#
_symmetry.space_group_name_H-M   'P 1'
#
loop_
_entity.id
_entity.type
_entity.pdbx_description
1 polymer ?
#
loop_
_entity_poly.entity_id
_entity_poly.type
_entity_poly.pdbx_seq_one_letter_code
_entity_poly.pdbx_strand_id
1 'polypeptide(L)'
;MSFDAAKIGLLSVSDRASQGIYRDEGLPALEAWLTSALKNPLTFVSNVIPDEQALIEANIKQLVDVEQCCLVLTTGGTGPAPRDVTPDATLSVADRVMDGFGERMRQISLRFVPTAILSRQVAVLRKQTLVINLPVQPKAIRETLEGLKDADGKSVDVGIFAAVPYCVDLIGGPYLETNDEVIKAFRPKSAIRKTDI
;
A
#
# COMPACT_ATOMS: atom_id res chain seq x y z
N MET A 1 -23.73 -3.52 12.98
CA MET A 1 -23.26 -3.71 11.59
C MET A 1 -22.00 -4.55 11.61
N SER A 2 -21.93 -5.62 10.85
CA SER A 2 -20.71 -6.43 10.70
C SER A 2 -19.94 -5.90 9.51
N PHE A 3 -18.70 -5.43 9.71
CA PHE A 3 -17.80 -5.08 8.62
C PHE A 3 -17.20 -6.36 8.02
N ASP A 4 -16.91 -6.34 6.72
CA ASP A 4 -16.20 -7.44 6.06
C ASP A 4 -14.81 -7.60 6.70
N ALA A 5 -14.37 -8.84 6.96
CA ALA A 5 -13.00 -9.08 7.39
C ALA A 5 -12.03 -8.84 6.23
N ALA A 6 -10.89 -8.24 6.51
CA ALA A 6 -9.87 -7.97 5.50
C ALA A 6 -8.51 -8.55 5.92
N LYS A 7 -7.88 -9.31 5.02
CA LYS A 7 -6.51 -9.80 5.17
C LYS A 7 -5.59 -8.97 4.31
N ILE A 8 -4.54 -8.41 4.92
CA ILE A 8 -3.59 -7.50 4.28
C ILE A 8 -2.18 -8.08 4.40
N GLY A 9 -1.49 -8.18 3.27
CA GLY A 9 -0.09 -8.59 3.22
C GLY A 9 0.84 -7.39 3.33
N LEU A 10 1.87 -7.50 4.17
CA LEU A 10 2.89 -6.47 4.36
C LEU A 10 4.27 -7.07 4.12
N LEU A 11 5.06 -6.44 3.26
CA LEU A 11 6.36 -6.95 2.86
C LEU A 11 7.43 -5.87 2.97
N SER A 12 8.35 -5.99 3.92
CA SER A 12 9.54 -5.14 3.97
C SER A 12 10.66 -5.78 3.16
N VAL A 13 11.18 -5.04 2.20
CA VAL A 13 12.28 -5.45 1.33
C VAL A 13 13.52 -4.67 1.73
N SER A 14 14.47 -5.35 2.38
CA SER A 14 15.69 -4.74 2.87
C SER A 14 16.74 -5.79 3.24
N ASP A 15 17.89 -5.77 2.56
CA ASP A 15 19.05 -6.60 2.91
C ASP A 15 19.45 -6.44 4.38
N ARG A 16 19.49 -5.20 4.87
CA ARG A 16 19.95 -4.90 6.22
C ARG A 16 18.96 -5.30 7.30
N ALA A 17 17.66 -5.11 7.06
CA ALA A 17 16.62 -5.51 8.01
C ALA A 17 16.48 -7.03 8.06
N SER A 18 16.53 -7.72 6.92
CA SER A 18 16.45 -9.19 6.83
C SER A 18 17.63 -9.88 7.54
N GLN A 19 18.79 -9.24 7.60
CA GLN A 19 19.98 -9.71 8.32
C GLN A 19 20.00 -9.30 9.81
N GLY A 20 18.98 -8.58 10.28
CA GLY A 20 18.90 -8.13 11.67
C GLY A 20 19.88 -6.99 12.01
N ILE A 21 20.46 -6.29 11.01
CA ILE A 21 21.38 -5.16 11.22
C ILE A 21 20.65 -3.97 11.84
N TYR A 22 19.37 -3.77 11.51
CA TYR A 22 18.49 -2.83 12.19
C TYR A 22 17.07 -3.40 12.28
N ARG A 23 16.28 -2.87 13.19
CA ARG A 23 14.87 -3.23 13.32
C ARG A 23 14.06 -2.52 12.24
N ASP A 24 13.24 -3.26 11.50
CA ASP A 24 12.25 -2.67 10.59
C ASP A 24 11.23 -1.85 11.39
N GLU A 25 11.11 -0.58 11.07
CA GLU A 25 10.12 0.34 11.66
C GLU A 25 8.95 0.61 10.69
N GLY A 26 9.11 0.28 9.41
CA GLY A 26 8.13 0.51 8.38
C GLY A 26 6.89 -0.35 8.55
N LEU A 27 7.05 -1.65 8.74
CA LEU A 27 5.91 -2.57 8.90
C LEU A 27 5.08 -2.27 10.15
N PRO A 28 5.66 -2.09 11.36
CA PRO A 28 4.87 -1.72 12.55
C PRO A 28 4.11 -0.40 12.37
N ALA A 29 4.74 0.59 11.76
CA ALA A 29 4.11 1.88 11.48
C ALA A 29 2.93 1.73 10.50
N LEU A 30 3.10 0.89 9.47
CA LEU A 30 2.07 0.62 8.47
C LEU A 30 0.89 -0.16 9.06
N GLU A 31 1.14 -1.18 9.88
CA GLU A 31 0.10 -1.92 10.61
C GLU A 31 -0.72 -1.01 11.54
N ALA A 32 -0.03 -0.17 12.32
CA ALA A 32 -0.67 0.78 13.22
C ALA A 32 -1.52 1.80 12.44
N TRP A 33 -1.00 2.28 11.30
CA TRP A 33 -1.74 3.21 10.45
C TRP A 33 -2.99 2.55 9.85
N LEU A 34 -2.87 1.36 9.26
CA LEU A 34 -4.00 0.61 8.69
C LEU A 34 -5.08 0.31 9.72
N THR A 35 -4.67 -0.07 10.93
CA THR A 35 -5.59 -0.30 12.05
C THR A 35 -6.35 0.95 12.44
N SER A 36 -5.74 2.13 12.33
CA SER A 36 -6.42 3.40 12.60
C SER A 36 -7.29 3.87 11.43
N ALA A 37 -6.90 3.55 10.19
CA ALA A 37 -7.54 4.02 8.96
C ALA A 37 -8.76 3.19 8.54
N LEU A 38 -8.84 1.91 8.93
CA LEU A 38 -9.90 0.98 8.55
C LEU A 38 -10.72 0.54 9.78
N LYS A 39 -12.05 0.45 9.59
CA LYS A 39 -12.99 -0.04 10.61
C LYS A 39 -13.20 -1.56 10.53
N ASN A 40 -12.69 -2.18 9.48
CA ASN A 40 -12.79 -3.62 9.24
C ASN A 40 -12.02 -4.43 10.28
N PRO A 41 -12.45 -5.65 10.65
CA PRO A 41 -11.59 -6.62 11.32
C PRO A 41 -10.39 -6.94 10.40
N LEU A 42 -9.16 -6.65 10.86
CA LEU A 42 -7.94 -6.80 10.08
C LEU A 42 -7.13 -8.02 10.53
N THR A 43 -6.58 -8.74 9.56
CA THR A 43 -5.53 -9.74 9.77
C THR A 43 -4.34 -9.37 8.90
N PHE A 44 -3.15 -9.32 9.49
CA PHE A 44 -1.92 -9.01 8.77
C PHE A 44 -1.07 -10.27 8.57
N VAL A 45 -0.45 -10.38 7.39
CA VAL A 45 0.59 -11.36 7.09
C VAL A 45 1.83 -10.57 6.69
N SER A 46 2.83 -10.54 7.60
CA SER A 46 3.98 -9.63 7.50
C SER A 46 5.28 -10.41 7.35
N ASN A 47 6.11 -10.05 6.38
CA ASN A 47 7.41 -10.63 6.12
C ASN A 47 8.48 -9.55 5.92
N VAL A 48 9.72 -9.85 6.35
CA VAL A 48 10.93 -9.05 6.05
C VAL A 48 11.88 -9.91 5.25
N ILE A 49 12.26 -9.47 4.05
CA ILE A 49 13.08 -10.23 3.11
C ILE A 49 14.21 -9.38 2.52
N PRO A 50 15.30 -10.00 2.01
CA PRO A 50 16.35 -9.26 1.31
C PRO A 50 15.88 -8.72 -0.05
N ASP A 51 16.67 -7.78 -0.60
CA ASP A 51 16.45 -7.17 -1.92
C ASP A 51 16.82 -8.15 -3.06
N GLU A 52 16.10 -9.27 -3.16
CA GLU A 52 16.26 -10.31 -4.17
C GLU A 52 14.97 -10.48 -4.98
N GLN A 53 15.03 -10.20 -6.30
CA GLN A 53 13.84 -10.19 -7.15
C GLN A 53 13.00 -11.47 -7.05
N ALA A 54 13.63 -12.64 -7.14
CA ALA A 54 12.92 -13.92 -7.07
C ALA A 54 12.23 -14.16 -5.73
N LEU A 55 12.80 -13.66 -4.62
CA LEU A 55 12.19 -13.79 -3.29
C LEU A 55 11.01 -12.82 -3.15
N ILE A 56 11.11 -11.61 -3.70
CA ILE A 56 10.01 -10.63 -3.71
C ILE A 56 8.84 -11.19 -4.52
N GLU A 57 9.10 -11.71 -5.72
CA GLU A 57 8.08 -12.35 -6.56
C GLU A 57 7.39 -13.52 -5.84
N ALA A 58 8.17 -14.41 -5.22
CA ALA A 58 7.64 -15.56 -4.48
C ALA A 58 6.76 -15.13 -3.30
N ASN A 59 7.20 -14.10 -2.53
CA ASN A 59 6.42 -13.58 -1.41
C ASN A 59 5.14 -12.88 -1.86
N ILE A 60 5.17 -12.07 -2.93
CA ILE A 60 3.95 -11.46 -3.49
C ILE A 60 2.97 -12.56 -3.92
N LYS A 61 3.45 -13.59 -4.64
CA LYS A 61 2.62 -14.74 -5.03
C LYS A 61 2.06 -15.47 -3.82
N GLN A 62 2.86 -15.70 -2.78
CA GLN A 62 2.40 -16.33 -1.53
C GLN A 62 1.28 -15.53 -0.88
N LEU A 63 1.46 -14.20 -0.71
CA LEU A 63 0.48 -13.31 -0.10
C LEU A 63 -0.82 -13.23 -0.90
N VAL A 64 -0.72 -13.24 -2.23
CA VAL A 64 -1.90 -13.14 -3.11
C VAL A 64 -2.54 -14.51 -3.32
N ASP A 65 -1.78 -15.50 -3.76
CA ASP A 65 -2.31 -16.75 -4.31
C ASP A 65 -2.68 -17.76 -3.22
N VAL A 66 -1.97 -17.74 -2.09
CA VAL A 66 -2.15 -18.69 -0.98
C VAL A 66 -2.85 -18.03 0.21
N GLU A 67 -2.32 -16.89 0.68
CA GLU A 67 -2.90 -16.18 1.80
C GLU A 67 -4.20 -15.42 1.45
N GLN A 68 -4.44 -15.17 0.15
CA GLN A 68 -5.61 -14.46 -0.34
C GLN A 68 -5.78 -13.06 0.28
N CYS A 69 -4.67 -12.34 0.45
CA CYS A 69 -4.71 -10.96 0.88
C CYS A 69 -5.45 -10.10 -0.16
N CYS A 70 -6.36 -9.23 0.28
CA CYS A 70 -7.07 -8.32 -0.63
C CYS A 70 -6.22 -7.09 -1.03
N LEU A 71 -5.22 -6.78 -0.21
CA LEU A 71 -4.26 -5.69 -0.40
C LEU A 71 -2.89 -6.20 0.01
N VAL A 72 -1.85 -5.93 -0.78
CA VAL A 72 -0.45 -6.17 -0.44
C VAL A 72 0.31 -4.86 -0.55
N LEU A 73 0.99 -4.48 0.52
CA LEU A 73 1.81 -3.28 0.58
C LEU A 73 3.27 -3.67 0.79
N THR A 74 4.16 -3.25 -0.09
CA THR A 74 5.60 -3.47 0.07
C THR A 74 6.28 -2.16 0.46
N THR A 75 7.37 -2.23 1.21
CA THR A 75 8.24 -1.09 1.51
C THR A 75 9.67 -1.45 1.16
N GLY A 76 10.43 -0.50 0.61
CA GLY A 76 11.84 -0.70 0.26
C GLY A 76 12.10 -1.11 -1.18
N GLY A 77 13.35 -0.96 -1.61
CA GLY A 77 13.87 -1.36 -2.91
C GLY A 77 13.19 -0.69 -4.11
N THR A 78 12.78 0.60 -3.99
CA THR A 78 11.97 1.30 -5.01
C THR A 78 12.72 2.40 -5.78
N GLY A 79 14.00 2.58 -5.53
CA GLY A 79 14.84 3.57 -6.20
C GLY A 79 15.49 3.06 -7.49
N PRO A 80 16.48 3.80 -8.04
CA PRO A 80 17.18 3.46 -9.28
C PRO A 80 18.45 2.63 -9.06
N ALA A 81 18.80 2.27 -7.81
CA ALA A 81 20.02 1.51 -7.55
C ALA A 81 19.89 0.06 -8.06
N PRO A 82 21.01 -0.62 -8.39
CA PRO A 82 20.96 -1.99 -8.91
C PRO A 82 20.27 -3.01 -8.00
N ARG A 83 20.23 -2.75 -6.69
CA ARG A 83 19.54 -3.59 -5.70
C ARG A 83 18.06 -3.21 -5.50
N ASP A 84 17.62 -2.07 -6.06
CA ASP A 84 16.22 -1.63 -5.97
C ASP A 84 15.37 -2.37 -7.00
N VAL A 85 15.02 -3.62 -6.74
CA VAL A 85 14.34 -4.52 -7.68
C VAL A 85 12.86 -4.77 -7.34
N THR A 86 12.34 -4.09 -6.31
CA THR A 86 10.94 -4.28 -5.88
C THR A 86 9.93 -3.94 -6.98
N PRO A 87 10.07 -2.85 -7.75
CA PRO A 87 9.14 -2.56 -8.85
C PRO A 87 9.22 -3.60 -9.97
N ASP A 88 10.42 -4.07 -10.30
CA ASP A 88 10.62 -5.09 -11.35
C ASP A 88 9.94 -6.41 -10.95
N ALA A 89 10.15 -6.86 -9.71
CA ALA A 89 9.51 -8.05 -9.16
C ALA A 89 7.97 -7.92 -9.13
N THR A 90 7.47 -6.73 -8.75
CA THR A 90 6.03 -6.46 -8.70
C THR A 90 5.41 -6.49 -10.10
N LEU A 91 6.07 -5.89 -11.09
CA LEU A 91 5.62 -5.89 -12.48
C LEU A 91 5.65 -7.29 -13.09
N SER A 92 6.65 -8.12 -12.75
CA SER A 92 6.79 -9.48 -13.30
C SER A 92 5.65 -10.42 -12.90
N VAL A 93 4.99 -10.15 -11.77
CA VAL A 93 3.88 -10.97 -11.24
C VAL A 93 2.50 -10.35 -11.49
N ALA A 94 2.44 -9.22 -12.19
CA ALA A 94 1.24 -8.46 -12.41
C ALA A 94 0.33 -9.04 -13.50
N ASP A 95 -0.98 -9.01 -13.28
CA ASP A 95 -1.97 -9.21 -14.34
C ASP A 95 -2.28 -7.88 -15.06
N ARG A 96 -2.25 -6.75 -14.31
CA ARG A 96 -2.50 -5.39 -14.83
C ARG A 96 -1.69 -4.37 -14.04
N VAL A 97 -1.22 -3.33 -14.71
CA VAL A 97 -0.55 -2.19 -14.07
C VAL A 97 -1.57 -1.09 -13.76
N MET A 98 -1.41 -0.46 -12.61
CA MET A 98 -2.26 0.64 -12.12
C MET A 98 -1.43 1.93 -12.05
N ASP A 99 -1.08 2.50 -13.21
CA ASP A 99 -0.12 3.60 -13.36
C ASP A 99 -0.45 4.82 -12.49
N GLY A 100 -1.73 5.16 -12.35
CA GLY A 100 -2.18 6.32 -11.58
C GLY A 100 -1.75 6.31 -10.11
N PHE A 101 -1.57 5.13 -9.50
CA PHE A 101 -1.02 5.05 -8.15
C PHE A 101 0.45 5.50 -8.11
N GLY A 102 1.28 4.99 -9.04
CA GLY A 102 2.69 5.38 -9.14
C GLY A 102 2.87 6.86 -9.43
N GLU A 103 2.08 7.40 -10.36
CA GLU A 103 2.05 8.83 -10.66
C GLU A 103 1.70 9.66 -9.43
N ARG A 104 0.64 9.27 -8.72
CA ARG A 104 0.19 9.99 -7.54
C ARG A 104 1.19 9.95 -6.40
N MET A 105 1.80 8.80 -6.12
CA MET A 105 2.84 8.66 -5.11
C MET A 105 4.02 9.60 -5.38
N ARG A 106 4.49 9.68 -6.63
CA ARG A 106 5.57 10.61 -7.02
C ARG A 106 5.16 12.07 -6.88
N GLN A 107 3.94 12.44 -7.29
CA GLN A 107 3.42 13.81 -7.13
C GLN A 107 3.42 14.26 -5.67
N ILE A 108 2.98 13.39 -4.75
CA ILE A 108 2.98 13.68 -3.31
C ILE A 108 4.43 13.85 -2.82
N SER A 109 5.30 12.89 -3.12
CA SER A 109 6.69 12.91 -2.65
C SER A 109 7.50 14.10 -3.20
N LEU A 110 7.23 14.57 -4.42
CA LEU A 110 7.86 15.75 -5.02
C LEU A 110 7.54 17.05 -4.28
N ARG A 111 6.50 17.07 -3.43
CA ARG A 111 6.24 18.22 -2.55
C ARG A 111 7.30 18.39 -1.46
N PHE A 112 8.03 17.33 -1.14
CA PHE A 112 9.00 17.30 -0.04
C PHE A 112 10.44 17.22 -0.54
N VAL A 113 10.71 16.38 -1.55
CA VAL A 113 12.06 16.11 -2.03
C VAL A 113 12.13 16.04 -3.55
N PRO A 114 13.01 16.83 -4.20
CA PRO A 114 13.14 16.82 -5.66
C PRO A 114 13.56 15.45 -6.23
N THR A 115 14.30 14.67 -5.46
CA THR A 115 14.76 13.33 -5.86
C THR A 115 13.66 12.28 -5.91
N ALA A 116 12.44 12.60 -5.50
CA ALA A 116 11.28 11.72 -5.68
C ALA A 116 11.00 11.37 -7.14
N ILE A 117 11.51 12.16 -8.09
CA ILE A 117 11.46 11.84 -9.52
C ILE A 117 12.18 10.51 -9.86
N LEU A 118 13.13 10.08 -9.01
CA LEU A 118 13.87 8.83 -9.17
C LEU A 118 13.10 7.61 -8.65
N SER A 119 11.96 7.81 -8.01
CA SER A 119 11.14 6.72 -7.48
C SER A 119 10.49 5.93 -8.62
N ARG A 120 10.70 4.61 -8.57
CA ARG A 120 10.15 3.64 -9.51
C ARG A 120 8.91 2.91 -8.96
N GLN A 121 8.34 3.43 -7.87
CA GLN A 121 7.14 2.87 -7.25
C GLN A 121 6.01 2.63 -8.24
N VAL A 122 5.41 1.45 -8.16
CA VAL A 122 4.27 1.03 -9.00
C VAL A 122 3.16 0.45 -8.14
N ALA A 123 1.97 0.34 -8.73
CA ALA A 123 0.90 -0.50 -8.21
C ALA A 123 0.38 -1.41 -9.32
N VAL A 124 -0.03 -2.62 -8.95
CA VAL A 124 -0.51 -3.62 -9.89
C VAL A 124 -1.70 -4.37 -9.32
N LEU A 125 -2.47 -5.00 -10.20
CA LEU A 125 -3.44 -6.02 -9.84
C LEU A 125 -2.85 -7.39 -10.14
N ARG A 126 -3.00 -8.30 -9.18
CA ARG A 126 -2.82 -9.74 -9.38
C ARG A 126 -4.05 -10.45 -8.82
N LYS A 127 -4.79 -11.17 -9.69
CA LYS A 127 -6.10 -11.75 -9.35
C LYS A 127 -7.03 -10.70 -8.72
N GLN A 128 -7.48 -10.92 -7.49
CA GLN A 128 -8.36 -10.01 -6.74
C GLN A 128 -7.59 -9.21 -5.68
N THR A 129 -6.30 -8.98 -5.89
CA THR A 129 -5.43 -8.27 -4.96
C THR A 129 -4.84 -7.04 -5.62
N LEU A 130 -4.89 -5.91 -4.91
CA LEU A 130 -4.12 -4.71 -5.23
C LEU A 130 -2.77 -4.80 -4.52
N VAL A 131 -1.68 -4.70 -5.27
CA VAL A 131 -0.29 -4.68 -4.75
C VAL A 131 0.28 -3.29 -4.98
N ILE A 132 0.83 -2.65 -3.95
CA ILE A 132 1.38 -1.28 -4.02
C ILE A 132 2.78 -1.25 -3.41
N ASN A 133 3.74 -0.67 -4.13
CA ASN A 133 5.05 -0.38 -3.58
C ASN A 133 5.05 0.99 -2.88
N LEU A 134 5.38 1.02 -1.60
CA LEU A 134 5.45 2.23 -0.78
C LEU A 134 6.90 2.66 -0.52
N PRO A 135 7.15 3.91 -0.11
CA PRO A 135 8.48 4.34 0.34
C PRO A 135 8.89 3.64 1.63
N VAL A 136 10.18 3.73 2.00
CA VAL A 136 10.73 3.06 3.20
C VAL A 136 10.42 3.84 4.49
N GLN A 137 10.53 5.17 4.45
CA GLN A 137 10.44 5.99 5.63
C GLN A 137 9.02 6.05 6.20
N PRO A 138 8.77 5.77 7.49
CA PRO A 138 7.43 5.77 8.09
C PRO A 138 6.65 7.08 7.83
N LYS A 139 7.34 8.23 7.91
CA LYS A 139 6.74 9.52 7.58
C LYS A 139 6.28 9.60 6.13
N ALA A 140 7.13 9.17 5.18
CA ALA A 140 6.81 9.18 3.75
C ALA A 140 5.70 8.18 3.41
N ILE A 141 5.64 7.02 4.08
CA ILE A 141 4.53 6.07 3.98
C ILE A 141 3.22 6.77 4.32
N ARG A 142 3.17 7.42 5.48
CA ARG A 142 1.97 8.11 5.95
C ARG A 142 1.55 9.25 5.01
N GLU A 143 2.49 10.09 4.58
CA GLU A 143 2.24 11.17 3.62
C GLU A 143 1.70 10.64 2.28
N THR A 144 2.23 9.52 1.80
CA THR A 144 1.77 8.86 0.58
C THR A 144 0.34 8.34 0.72
N LEU A 145 0.02 7.71 1.85
CA LEU A 145 -1.29 7.11 2.10
C LEU A 145 -2.38 8.16 2.36
N GLU A 146 -2.10 9.12 3.25
CA GLU A 146 -3.06 10.16 3.67
C GLU A 146 -3.12 11.34 2.71
N GLY A 147 -1.99 11.69 2.08
CA GLY A 147 -1.82 12.96 1.37
C GLY A 147 -1.38 14.08 2.31
N LEU A 148 -1.60 15.32 1.85
CA LEU A 148 -1.15 16.52 2.54
C LEU A 148 -2.32 17.25 3.19
N LYS A 149 -2.09 17.72 4.41
CA LYS A 149 -3.01 18.59 5.14
C LYS A 149 -2.32 19.92 5.41
N ASP A 150 -3.05 21.03 5.37
CA ASP A 150 -2.56 22.34 5.79
C ASP A 150 -2.47 22.45 7.33
N ALA A 151 -2.07 23.64 7.81
CA ALA A 151 -1.95 23.91 9.23
C ALA A 151 -3.28 23.78 10.00
N ASP A 152 -4.40 23.94 9.32
CA ASP A 152 -5.75 23.80 9.87
C ASP A 152 -6.30 22.37 9.76
N GLY A 153 -5.47 21.43 9.27
CA GLY A 153 -5.83 20.02 9.10
C GLY A 153 -6.70 19.73 7.87
N LYS A 154 -6.93 20.70 7.00
CA LYS A 154 -7.70 20.53 5.78
C LYS A 154 -6.83 19.82 4.72
N SER A 155 -7.41 18.85 4.02
CA SER A 155 -6.72 18.15 2.92
C SER A 155 -6.42 19.14 1.79
N VAL A 156 -5.12 19.33 1.51
CA VAL A 156 -4.61 20.13 0.39
C VAL A 156 -4.37 19.22 -0.81
N ASP A 157 -3.96 17.97 -0.53
CA ASP A 157 -3.63 17.00 -1.55
C ASP A 157 -4.05 15.61 -1.06
N VAL A 158 -4.79 14.88 -1.86
CA VAL A 158 -5.38 13.60 -1.45
C VAL A 158 -4.37 12.47 -1.63
N GLY A 159 -4.17 11.65 -0.60
CA GLY A 159 -3.30 10.47 -0.66
C GLY A 159 -3.89 9.32 -1.46
N ILE A 160 -3.06 8.35 -1.78
CA ILE A 160 -3.47 7.20 -2.59
C ILE A 160 -4.54 6.35 -1.93
N PHE A 161 -4.58 6.32 -0.58
CA PHE A 161 -5.50 5.43 0.13
C PHE A 161 -6.97 5.84 -0.04
N ALA A 162 -7.24 7.07 -0.46
CA ALA A 162 -8.60 7.48 -0.82
C ALA A 162 -9.20 6.64 -1.96
N ALA A 163 -8.37 6.08 -2.85
CA ALA A 163 -8.79 5.25 -3.97
C ALA A 163 -8.70 3.73 -3.67
N VAL A 164 -7.87 3.32 -2.71
CA VAL A 164 -7.60 1.90 -2.41
C VAL A 164 -8.89 1.12 -2.07
N PRO A 165 -9.79 1.59 -1.17
CA PRO A 165 -10.99 0.84 -0.83
C PRO A 165 -11.90 0.58 -2.02
N TYR A 166 -12.06 1.54 -2.91
CA TYR A 166 -12.89 1.38 -4.09
C TYR A 166 -12.22 0.47 -5.14
N CYS A 167 -10.90 0.54 -5.28
CA CYS A 167 -10.16 -0.36 -6.16
C CYS A 167 -10.31 -1.83 -5.70
N VAL A 168 -10.15 -2.09 -4.39
CA VAL A 168 -10.32 -3.43 -3.79
C VAL A 168 -11.74 -3.96 -4.04
N ASP A 169 -12.76 -3.12 -3.88
CA ASP A 169 -14.17 -3.46 -4.14
C ASP A 169 -14.40 -3.83 -5.61
N LEU A 170 -13.86 -3.03 -6.55
CA LEU A 170 -13.98 -3.26 -8.00
C LEU A 170 -13.38 -4.59 -8.49
N ILE A 171 -12.34 -5.07 -7.80
CA ILE A 171 -11.68 -6.34 -8.16
C ILE A 171 -12.26 -7.56 -7.41
N GLY A 172 -13.36 -7.36 -6.68
CA GLY A 172 -14.07 -8.43 -5.97
C GLY A 172 -13.54 -8.73 -4.57
N GLY A 173 -12.76 -7.83 -3.99
CA GLY A 173 -12.31 -7.92 -2.59
C GLY A 173 -13.38 -7.45 -1.58
N PRO A 174 -13.05 -7.46 -0.28
CA PRO A 174 -13.95 -7.00 0.77
C PRO A 174 -14.23 -5.50 0.67
N TYR A 175 -15.40 -5.08 1.12
CA TYR A 175 -15.72 -3.66 1.24
C TYR A 175 -14.94 -3.04 2.41
N LEU A 176 -13.90 -2.29 2.11
CA LEU A 176 -13.09 -1.61 3.09
C LEU A 176 -13.75 -0.30 3.52
N GLU A 177 -14.10 -0.21 4.81
CA GLU A 177 -14.70 0.98 5.41
C GLU A 177 -13.63 1.81 6.11
N THR A 178 -13.47 3.07 5.70
CA THR A 178 -12.48 3.96 6.28
C THR A 178 -12.96 4.69 7.52
N ASN A 179 -12.02 5.00 8.42
CA ASN A 179 -12.20 5.98 9.47
C ASN A 179 -11.96 7.39 8.89
N ASP A 180 -13.04 8.16 8.74
CA ASP A 180 -13.00 9.48 8.10
C ASP A 180 -12.16 10.53 8.88
N GLU A 181 -11.84 10.26 10.15
CA GLU A 181 -10.91 11.10 10.94
C GLU A 181 -9.46 10.92 10.49
N VAL A 182 -9.11 9.76 9.91
CA VAL A 182 -7.77 9.46 9.40
C VAL A 182 -7.71 9.73 7.91
N ILE A 183 -8.54 9.03 7.14
CA ILE A 183 -8.63 9.16 5.68
C ILE A 183 -10.05 8.87 5.20
N LYS A 184 -10.56 9.71 4.32
CA LYS A 184 -11.85 9.49 3.68
C LYS A 184 -11.68 8.82 2.33
N ALA A 185 -12.20 7.60 2.19
CA ALA A 185 -12.28 6.94 0.89
C ALA A 185 -13.27 7.64 -0.03
N PHE A 186 -12.94 7.70 -1.31
CA PHE A 186 -13.86 8.13 -2.35
C PHE A 186 -14.50 6.92 -3.02
N ARG A 187 -15.83 6.93 -3.09
CA ARG A 187 -16.62 6.02 -3.93
C ARG A 187 -17.69 6.82 -4.68
N PRO A 188 -17.98 6.49 -5.94
CA PRO A 188 -19.15 7.04 -6.60
C PRO A 188 -20.43 6.61 -5.86
N LYS A 189 -21.47 7.44 -5.90
CA LYS A 189 -22.74 7.18 -5.18
C LYS A 189 -23.34 5.80 -5.47
N SER A 190 -23.14 5.29 -6.68
CA SER A 190 -23.61 3.96 -7.12
C SER A 190 -22.88 2.78 -6.44
N ALA A 191 -21.68 3.00 -5.90
CA ALA A 191 -20.84 1.99 -5.26
C ALA A 191 -20.86 2.08 -3.72
N ILE A 192 -21.63 3.03 -3.15
CA ILE A 192 -21.81 3.10 -1.70
C ILE A 192 -22.83 2.01 -1.31
N ARG A 193 -22.41 1.11 -0.41
CA ARG A 193 -23.35 0.11 0.16
C ARG A 193 -24.45 0.86 0.90
N LYS A 194 -25.69 0.57 0.54
CA LYS A 194 -26.84 1.04 1.33
C LYS A 194 -26.77 0.31 2.68
N THR A 195 -26.53 1.05 3.73
CA THR A 195 -26.74 0.56 5.09
C THR A 195 -28.25 0.35 5.24
N ASP A 196 -28.69 -0.90 5.37
CA ASP A 196 -30.04 -1.16 5.83
C ASP A 196 -30.18 -0.55 7.23
N ILE A 197 -31.04 0.46 7.31
CA ILE A 197 -31.42 1.18 8.56
C ILE A 197 -32.31 0.28 9.36
#